data_74d83b270cafbb3c02ba0e808d44e72c
#
_entry.id   74d83b270cafbb3c02ba0e808d44e72c
#
_cell.length_a   1.000
_cell.length_b   1.000
_cell.length_c   1.000
_cell.angle_alpha   90.00
_cell.angle_beta   90.00
_cell.angle_gamma   90.00
#
_symmetry.space_group_name_H-M   'P 1'
#
loop_
_entity.id
_entity.type
_entity.pdbx_description
1 polymer ?
#
loop_
_entity_poly.entity_id
_entity_poly.type
_entity_poly.pdbx_seq_one_letter_code
_entity_poly.pdbx_strand_id
1 'polypeptide(L)'
;MNQPSAASGTTLLQRLTWAVRLFAAALWWGSLTTVCFRIAPLLFVYLPTPAMAGNLAAKLFTVQAWVSIACALVLLWGLRGDASSGQVAKSQSAMLFVVLGMLLGVLVEFAIAPRIVARENLRLWHGIGVLLYALQWCCAALVLWKTVLRSESAS
;
A
#
# COMPACT_ATOMS: atom_id res chain seq x y z
N MET A 1 7.92 -22.69 -42.94
CA MET A 1 8.48 -21.45 -42.30
C MET A 1 7.80 -21.28 -40.97
N ASN A 2 8.51 -21.65 -39.87
CA ASN A 2 7.99 -21.59 -38.50
C ASN A 2 8.04 -20.16 -38.00
N GLN A 3 6.93 -19.67 -37.48
CA GLN A 3 6.87 -18.44 -36.69
C GLN A 3 6.75 -18.74 -35.17
N PRO A 4 7.84 -18.92 -34.42
CA PRO A 4 7.76 -19.19 -32.97
C PRO A 4 8.08 -17.98 -32.07
N SER A 5 8.27 -16.77 -32.58
CA SER A 5 8.88 -15.68 -31.79
C SER A 5 7.91 -14.75 -31.06
N ALA A 6 6.67 -14.63 -31.49
CA ALA A 6 5.71 -13.68 -30.89
C ALA A 6 5.04 -14.22 -29.60
N ALA A 7 4.81 -15.52 -29.49
CA ALA A 7 4.11 -16.11 -28.35
C ALA A 7 4.96 -16.14 -27.05
N SER A 8 6.29 -16.24 -27.18
CA SER A 8 7.19 -16.27 -26.01
C SER A 8 7.36 -14.89 -25.33
N GLY A 9 7.30 -13.81 -26.11
CA GLY A 9 7.42 -12.45 -25.60
C GLY A 9 6.22 -11.99 -24.75
N THR A 10 5.01 -12.37 -25.15
CA THR A 10 3.77 -12.01 -24.41
C THR A 10 3.70 -12.71 -23.06
N THR A 11 4.10 -13.96 -22.96
CA THR A 11 4.13 -14.70 -21.68
C THR A 11 5.19 -14.15 -20.71
N LEU A 12 6.35 -13.73 -21.18
CA LEU A 12 7.39 -13.13 -20.35
C LEU A 12 6.93 -11.79 -19.76
N LEU A 13 6.36 -10.91 -20.59
CA LEU A 13 5.83 -9.62 -20.16
C LEU A 13 4.71 -9.76 -19.13
N GLN A 14 3.81 -10.73 -19.32
CA GLN A 14 2.75 -11.03 -18.35
C GLN A 14 3.31 -11.50 -17.00
N ARG A 15 4.32 -12.37 -17.00
CA ARG A 15 5.00 -12.81 -15.77
C ARG A 15 5.70 -11.67 -15.07
N LEU A 16 6.38 -10.78 -15.80
CA LEU A 16 7.06 -9.60 -15.24
C LEU A 16 6.08 -8.62 -14.63
N THR A 17 4.98 -8.31 -15.32
CA THR A 17 3.96 -7.40 -14.78
C THR A 17 3.28 -7.97 -13.55
N TRP A 18 3.03 -9.27 -13.50
CA TRP A 18 2.52 -9.94 -12.31
C TRP A 18 3.53 -9.88 -11.15
N ALA A 19 4.80 -10.18 -11.39
CA ALA A 19 5.84 -10.12 -10.36
C ALA A 19 5.97 -8.71 -9.78
N VAL A 20 6.01 -7.68 -10.61
CA VAL A 20 6.07 -6.28 -10.18
C VAL A 20 4.87 -5.92 -9.30
N ARG A 21 3.66 -6.33 -9.66
CA ARG A 21 2.45 -6.12 -8.85
C ARG A 21 2.53 -6.84 -7.50
N LEU A 22 2.99 -8.08 -7.50
CA LEU A 22 3.16 -8.86 -6.27
C LEU A 22 4.15 -8.19 -5.32
N PHE A 23 5.32 -7.78 -5.84
CA PHE A 23 6.32 -7.08 -5.04
C PHE A 23 5.81 -5.74 -4.53
N ALA A 24 5.12 -4.95 -5.34
CA ALA A 24 4.54 -3.67 -4.91
C ALA A 24 3.48 -3.87 -3.81
N ALA A 25 2.60 -4.86 -3.94
CA ALA A 25 1.59 -5.17 -2.93
C ALA A 25 2.22 -5.70 -1.62
N ALA A 26 3.22 -6.58 -1.72
CA ALA A 26 3.94 -7.12 -0.58
C ALA A 26 4.75 -6.04 0.14
N LEU A 27 5.43 -5.16 -0.59
CA LEU A 27 6.15 -4.02 -0.04
C LEU A 27 5.20 -3.06 0.68
N TRP A 28 4.06 -2.73 0.06
CA TRP A 28 3.08 -1.84 0.65
C TRP A 28 2.53 -2.39 1.98
N TRP A 29 2.00 -3.61 1.97
CA TRP A 29 1.46 -4.23 3.18
C TRP A 29 2.53 -4.49 4.24
N GLY A 30 3.70 -4.99 3.84
CA GLY A 30 4.82 -5.31 4.74
C GLY A 30 5.40 -4.06 5.41
N SER A 31 5.58 -2.97 4.67
CA SER A 31 6.06 -1.70 5.23
C SER A 31 5.06 -1.09 6.22
N LEU A 32 3.75 -1.08 5.89
CA LEU A 32 2.70 -0.66 6.80
C LEU A 32 2.71 -1.49 8.10
N THR A 33 2.83 -2.80 7.98
CA THR A 33 2.90 -3.73 9.12
C THR A 33 4.12 -3.43 10.01
N THR A 34 5.28 -3.27 9.39
CA THR A 34 6.53 -3.02 10.10
C THR A 34 6.53 -1.68 10.82
N VAL A 35 6.11 -0.61 10.16
CA VAL A 35 6.06 0.73 10.77
C VAL A 35 5.08 0.77 11.93
N CYS A 36 3.85 0.27 11.75
CA CYS A 36 2.81 0.35 12.77
C CYS A 36 3.06 -0.56 13.97
N PHE A 37 3.35 -1.84 13.71
CA PHE A 37 3.36 -2.84 14.80
C PHE A 37 4.75 -3.05 15.42
N ARG A 38 5.81 -2.61 14.77
CA ARG A 38 7.19 -2.80 15.29
C ARG A 38 7.89 -1.49 15.55
N ILE A 39 8.03 -0.62 14.54
CA ILE A 39 8.88 0.56 14.67
C ILE A 39 8.23 1.60 15.58
N ALA A 40 6.97 1.99 15.34
CA ALA A 40 6.31 3.02 16.13
C ALA A 40 6.27 2.69 17.64
N PRO A 41 5.87 1.49 18.11
CA PRO A 41 5.94 1.15 19.52
C PRO A 41 7.37 1.19 20.11
N LEU A 42 8.38 0.71 19.34
CA LEU A 42 9.77 0.71 19.80
C LEU A 42 10.31 2.11 20.06
N LEU A 43 9.88 3.11 19.26
CA LEU A 43 10.29 4.49 19.48
C LEU A 43 9.90 5.00 20.87
N PHE A 44 8.70 4.64 21.34
CA PHE A 44 8.21 5.04 22.67
C PHE A 44 8.87 4.28 23.82
N VAL A 45 9.49 3.11 23.54
CA VAL A 45 10.24 2.34 24.53
C VAL A 45 11.69 2.84 24.66
N TYR A 46 12.34 3.13 23.53
CA TYR A 46 13.78 3.40 23.51
C TYR A 46 14.16 4.87 23.50
N LEU A 47 13.24 5.79 23.15
CA LEU A 47 13.56 7.22 23.16
C LEU A 47 13.32 7.86 24.52
N PRO A 48 14.18 8.82 24.93
CA PRO A 48 14.17 9.40 26.26
C PRO A 48 12.86 10.13 26.61
N THR A 49 12.17 10.69 25.62
CA THR A 49 10.93 11.44 25.84
C THR A 49 9.84 11.07 24.81
N PRO A 50 8.56 11.06 25.24
CA PRO A 50 7.44 10.83 24.30
C PRO A 50 7.39 11.85 23.17
N ALA A 51 7.87 13.08 23.40
CA ALA A 51 7.93 14.11 22.36
C ALA A 51 8.92 13.76 21.24
N MET A 52 10.10 13.23 21.59
CA MET A 52 11.08 12.77 20.60
C MET A 52 10.53 11.57 19.82
N ALA A 53 9.91 10.61 20.52
CA ALA A 53 9.30 9.45 19.92
C ALA A 53 8.21 9.86 18.91
N GLY A 54 7.31 10.77 19.31
CA GLY A 54 6.24 11.29 18.46
C GLY A 54 6.76 12.03 17.23
N ASN A 55 7.79 12.87 17.38
CA ASN A 55 8.38 13.61 16.27
C ASN A 55 9.06 12.67 15.25
N LEU A 56 9.76 11.63 15.73
CA LEU A 56 10.39 10.67 14.85
C LEU A 56 9.34 9.76 14.17
N ALA A 57 8.31 9.34 14.93
CA ALA A 57 7.19 8.60 14.37
C ALA A 57 6.49 9.40 13.25
N ALA A 58 6.24 10.69 13.43
CA ALA A 58 5.64 11.54 12.39
C ALA A 58 6.46 11.50 11.08
N LYS A 59 7.79 11.63 11.16
CA LYS A 59 8.68 11.53 9.98
C LYS A 59 8.60 10.17 9.30
N LEU A 60 8.53 9.08 10.08
CA LEU A 60 8.38 7.73 9.54
C LEU A 60 7.04 7.54 8.84
N PHE A 61 5.94 8.07 9.38
CA PHE A 61 4.64 8.02 8.74
C PHE A 61 4.60 8.83 7.45
N THR A 62 5.29 9.98 7.38
CA THR A 62 5.46 10.74 6.14
C THR A 62 6.17 9.90 5.06
N VAL A 63 7.29 9.26 5.40
CA VAL A 63 8.00 8.37 4.46
C VAL A 63 7.09 7.20 4.05
N GLN A 64 6.36 6.62 5.00
CA GLN A 64 5.42 5.53 4.73
C GLN A 64 4.28 5.96 3.78
N ALA A 65 3.78 7.20 3.89
CA ALA A 65 2.77 7.73 2.98
C ALA A 65 3.31 7.77 1.53
N TRP A 66 4.54 8.23 1.32
CA TRP A 66 5.18 8.24 -0.01
C TRP A 66 5.41 6.83 -0.56
N VAL A 67 5.86 5.88 0.27
CA VAL A 67 5.97 4.47 -0.12
C VAL A 67 4.61 3.92 -0.55
N SER A 68 3.54 4.23 0.20
CA SER A 68 2.18 3.80 -0.12
C SER A 68 1.70 4.37 -1.47
N ILE A 69 1.95 5.66 -1.73
CA ILE A 69 1.61 6.31 -3.00
C ILE A 69 2.36 5.65 -4.17
N ALA A 70 3.67 5.45 -4.03
CA ALA A 70 4.49 4.83 -5.07
C ALA A 70 4.00 3.40 -5.39
N CYS A 71 3.78 2.57 -4.37
CA CYS A 71 3.24 1.22 -4.55
C CYS A 71 1.85 1.24 -5.20
N ALA A 72 0.96 2.14 -4.78
CA ALA A 72 -0.38 2.28 -5.35
C ALA A 72 -0.34 2.65 -6.83
N LEU A 73 0.54 3.58 -7.23
CA LEU A 73 0.70 3.97 -8.64
C LEU A 73 1.20 2.80 -9.50
N VAL A 74 2.18 2.03 -9.01
CA VAL A 74 2.68 0.82 -9.69
C VAL A 74 1.56 -0.21 -9.84
N LEU A 75 0.76 -0.43 -8.79
CA LEU A 75 -0.36 -1.36 -8.81
C LEU A 75 -1.45 -0.92 -9.79
N LEU A 76 -1.83 0.36 -9.80
CA LEU A 76 -2.82 0.92 -10.73
C LEU A 76 -2.35 0.80 -12.18
N TRP A 77 -1.08 1.08 -12.44
CA TRP A 77 -0.50 0.91 -13.78
C TRP A 77 -0.58 -0.54 -14.26
N GLY A 78 -0.20 -1.49 -13.42
CA GLY A 78 -0.26 -2.91 -13.75
C GLY A 78 -1.69 -3.45 -13.92
N LEU A 79 -2.67 -2.93 -13.15
CA LEU A 79 -4.07 -3.36 -13.22
C LEU A 79 -4.80 -2.82 -14.46
N ARG A 80 -4.35 -1.72 -15.07
CA ARG A 80 -4.93 -1.19 -16.33
C ARG A 80 -4.78 -2.18 -17.47
N GLY A 81 -3.66 -2.90 -17.55
CA GLY A 81 -3.44 -3.92 -18.58
C GLY A 81 -4.44 -5.08 -18.52
N ASP A 82 -4.89 -5.46 -17.33
CA ASP A 82 -5.87 -6.54 -17.13
C ASP A 82 -7.31 -6.11 -17.51
N ALA A 83 -7.63 -4.83 -17.36
CA ALA A 83 -8.94 -4.29 -17.73
C ALA A 83 -9.19 -4.38 -19.24
N SER A 84 -8.15 -4.29 -20.07
CA SER A 84 -8.22 -4.44 -21.52
C SER A 84 -8.35 -5.88 -22.00
N SER A 85 -8.06 -6.88 -21.16
CA SER A 85 -8.06 -8.31 -21.47
C SER A 85 -9.34 -9.06 -21.08
N GLY A 86 -10.45 -8.35 -20.77
CA GLY A 86 -11.76 -8.96 -20.49
C GLY A 86 -12.00 -9.39 -19.04
N GLN A 87 -11.04 -9.24 -18.12
CA GLN A 87 -11.21 -9.51 -16.69
C GLN A 87 -11.65 -8.26 -15.89
N VAL A 88 -12.55 -7.47 -16.45
CA VAL A 88 -12.92 -6.13 -15.97
C VAL A 88 -13.38 -6.13 -14.49
N ALA A 89 -14.32 -7.00 -14.12
CA ALA A 89 -14.90 -6.99 -12.77
C ALA A 89 -13.89 -7.31 -11.64
N LYS A 90 -13.00 -8.28 -11.86
CA LYS A 90 -11.96 -8.64 -10.89
C LYS A 90 -10.88 -7.55 -10.78
N SER A 91 -10.58 -6.86 -11.88
CA SER A 91 -9.64 -5.75 -11.91
C SER A 91 -10.21 -4.52 -11.21
N GLN A 92 -11.47 -4.18 -11.45
CA GLN A 92 -12.14 -3.04 -10.82
C GLN A 92 -12.16 -3.12 -9.29
N SER A 93 -12.47 -4.30 -8.72
CA SER A 93 -12.47 -4.44 -7.26
C SER A 93 -11.08 -4.28 -6.64
N ALA A 94 -10.01 -4.75 -7.31
CA ALA A 94 -8.65 -4.52 -6.83
C ALA A 94 -8.25 -3.04 -6.95
N MET A 95 -8.60 -2.39 -8.07
CA MET A 95 -8.35 -0.95 -8.26
C MET A 95 -9.05 -0.11 -7.20
N LEU A 96 -10.28 -0.44 -6.82
CA LEU A 96 -11.01 0.25 -5.77
C LEU A 96 -10.24 0.23 -4.43
N PHE A 97 -9.75 -0.95 -4.01
CA PHE A 97 -8.97 -1.07 -2.77
C PHE A 97 -7.62 -0.35 -2.84
N VAL A 98 -6.97 -0.33 -4.01
CA VAL A 98 -5.73 0.43 -4.21
C VAL A 98 -5.99 1.93 -4.08
N VAL A 99 -7.01 2.45 -4.77
CA VAL A 99 -7.37 3.88 -4.70
C VAL A 99 -7.81 4.27 -3.30
N LEU A 100 -8.67 3.47 -2.66
CA LEU A 100 -9.13 3.72 -1.29
C LEU A 100 -7.96 3.74 -0.32
N GLY A 101 -7.09 2.74 -0.35
CA GLY A 101 -5.93 2.68 0.54
C GLY A 101 -4.95 3.84 0.30
N MET A 102 -4.73 4.25 -0.94
CA MET A 102 -3.92 5.43 -1.27
C MET A 102 -4.55 6.71 -0.71
N LEU A 103 -5.86 6.91 -0.90
CA LEU A 103 -6.57 8.08 -0.37
C LEU A 103 -6.54 8.14 1.17
N LEU A 104 -6.69 7.00 1.85
CA LEU A 104 -6.56 6.92 3.31
C LEU A 104 -5.16 7.34 3.76
N GLY A 105 -4.09 6.91 3.09
CA GLY A 105 -2.73 7.34 3.38
C GLY A 105 -2.51 8.83 3.18
N VAL A 106 -3.01 9.38 2.08
CA VAL A 106 -2.97 10.83 1.79
C VAL A 106 -3.74 11.61 2.87
N LEU A 107 -4.92 11.12 3.27
CA LEU A 107 -5.73 11.76 4.31
C LEU A 107 -5.01 11.76 5.67
N VAL A 108 -4.37 10.66 6.04
CA VAL A 108 -3.56 10.59 7.27
C VAL A 108 -2.43 11.60 7.24
N GLU A 109 -1.67 11.67 6.14
CA GLU A 109 -0.50 12.55 6.03
C GLU A 109 -0.90 14.04 5.99
N PHE A 110 -1.84 14.42 5.15
CA PHE A 110 -2.13 15.82 4.88
C PHE A 110 -3.24 16.42 5.75
N ALA A 111 -4.14 15.61 6.32
CA ALA A 111 -5.22 16.12 7.15
C ALA A 111 -5.06 15.80 8.63
N ILE A 112 -4.56 14.61 8.98
CA ILE A 112 -4.50 14.14 10.37
C ILE A 112 -3.16 14.48 11.02
N ALA A 113 -2.05 14.17 10.37
CA ALA A 113 -0.71 14.36 10.92
C ALA A 113 -0.43 15.81 11.34
N PRO A 114 -0.80 16.87 10.60
CA PRO A 114 -0.61 18.26 11.03
C PRO A 114 -1.32 18.59 12.34
N ARG A 115 -2.53 18.08 12.55
CA ARG A 115 -3.32 18.28 13.78
C ARG A 115 -2.72 17.56 14.98
N ILE A 116 -2.16 16.37 14.77
CA ILE A 116 -1.44 15.63 15.82
C ILE A 116 -0.18 16.41 16.23
N VAL A 117 0.59 16.91 15.25
CA VAL A 117 1.81 17.70 15.50
C VAL A 117 1.47 19.02 16.19
N ALA A 118 0.38 19.69 15.80
CA ALA A 118 -0.12 20.90 16.46
C ALA A 118 -0.73 20.64 17.86
N ARG A 119 -0.81 19.37 18.29
CA ARG A 119 -1.41 18.93 19.56
C ARG A 119 -2.87 19.36 19.75
N GLU A 120 -3.60 19.57 18.66
CA GLU A 120 -5.03 19.83 18.67
C GLU A 120 -5.77 18.57 19.09
N ASN A 121 -6.44 18.56 20.24
CA ASN A 121 -7.19 17.40 20.74
C ASN A 121 -6.51 16.05 20.41
N LEU A 122 -5.29 15.87 20.90
CA LEU A 122 -4.39 14.78 20.54
C LEU A 122 -5.05 13.38 20.62
N ARG A 123 -5.91 13.17 21.62
CA ARG A 123 -6.60 11.90 21.81
C ARG A 123 -7.53 11.57 20.64
N LEU A 124 -8.28 12.57 20.18
CA LEU A 124 -9.22 12.42 19.08
C LEU A 124 -8.48 12.15 17.75
N TRP A 125 -7.54 13.05 17.40
CA TRP A 125 -6.83 12.96 16.13
C TRP A 125 -5.92 11.73 16.04
N HIS A 126 -5.31 11.34 17.15
CA HIS A 126 -4.55 10.09 17.20
C HIS A 126 -5.46 8.87 16.98
N GLY A 127 -6.63 8.82 17.63
CA GLY A 127 -7.61 7.75 17.43
C GLY A 127 -8.11 7.65 15.99
N ILE A 128 -8.44 8.79 15.36
CA ILE A 128 -8.82 8.84 13.94
C ILE A 128 -7.66 8.36 13.05
N GLY A 129 -6.44 8.81 13.32
CA GLY A 129 -5.25 8.41 12.58
C GLY A 129 -5.02 6.89 12.63
N VAL A 130 -5.13 6.29 13.80
CA VAL A 130 -5.02 4.83 13.99
C VAL A 130 -6.10 4.09 13.19
N LEU A 131 -7.35 4.56 13.23
CA LEU A 131 -8.45 3.95 12.49
C LEU A 131 -8.21 3.99 10.97
N LEU A 132 -7.85 5.16 10.45
CA LEU A 132 -7.59 5.33 9.01
C LEU A 132 -6.40 4.49 8.56
N TYR A 133 -5.34 4.41 9.38
CA TYR A 133 -4.19 3.58 9.10
C TYR A 133 -4.53 2.08 9.11
N ALA A 134 -5.36 1.63 10.05
CA ALA A 134 -5.85 0.25 10.10
C ALA A 134 -6.69 -0.09 8.86
N LEU A 135 -7.56 0.81 8.41
CA LEU A 135 -8.31 0.65 7.17
C LEU A 135 -7.40 0.59 5.94
N GLN A 136 -6.38 1.45 5.88
CA GLN A 136 -5.36 1.40 4.83
C GLN A 136 -4.62 0.07 4.82
N TRP A 137 -4.22 -0.43 5.99
CA TRP A 137 -3.56 -1.72 6.16
C TRP A 137 -4.44 -2.88 5.66
N CYS A 138 -5.74 -2.87 5.98
CA CYS A 138 -6.70 -3.84 5.46
C CYS A 138 -6.83 -3.77 3.93
N CYS A 139 -6.90 -2.57 3.36
CA CYS A 139 -6.92 -2.41 1.90
C CYS A 139 -5.68 -3.01 1.24
N ALA A 140 -4.48 -2.73 1.77
CA ALA A 140 -3.23 -3.28 1.26
C ALA A 140 -3.19 -4.82 1.37
N ALA A 141 -3.66 -5.40 2.48
CA ALA A 141 -3.79 -6.84 2.68
C ALA A 141 -4.72 -7.48 1.63
N LEU A 142 -5.88 -6.87 1.38
CA LEU A 142 -6.84 -7.34 0.38
C LEU A 142 -6.27 -7.26 -1.04
N VAL A 143 -5.51 -6.22 -1.36
CA VAL A 143 -4.83 -6.09 -2.66
C VAL A 143 -3.78 -7.19 -2.82
N LEU A 144 -2.96 -7.43 -1.80
CA LEU A 144 -1.97 -8.52 -1.82
C LEU A 144 -2.66 -9.88 -2.00
N TRP A 145 -3.68 -10.16 -1.20
CA TRP A 145 -4.48 -11.40 -1.30
C TRP A 145 -5.03 -11.63 -2.71
N LYS A 146 -5.70 -10.60 -3.27
CA LYS A 146 -6.24 -10.66 -4.65
C LYS A 146 -5.16 -10.87 -5.71
N THR A 147 -3.95 -10.33 -5.50
CA THR A 147 -2.82 -10.48 -6.42
C THR A 147 -2.27 -11.91 -6.39
N VAL A 148 -2.19 -12.54 -5.21
CA VAL A 148 -1.75 -13.92 -5.05
C VAL A 148 -2.75 -14.91 -5.67
N LEU A 149 -4.06 -14.78 -5.38
CA LEU A 149 -5.09 -15.67 -5.93
C LEU A 149 -5.18 -15.66 -7.46
N ARG A 150 -4.76 -14.58 -8.10
CA ARG A 150 -4.71 -14.50 -9.58
C ARG A 150 -3.62 -15.38 -10.19
N SER A 151 -2.56 -15.70 -9.46
CA SER A 151 -1.49 -16.58 -9.96
C SER A 151 -1.96 -18.03 -10.06
N GLU A 152 -2.79 -18.46 -9.12
CA GLU A 152 -3.32 -19.84 -9.09
C GLU A 152 -4.33 -20.10 -10.21
N SER A 153 -5.01 -19.05 -10.68
CA SER A 153 -6.00 -19.19 -11.78
C SER A 153 -5.37 -19.17 -13.18
N ALA A 154 -4.06 -18.90 -13.29
CA ALA A 154 -3.32 -18.78 -14.54
C ALA A 154 -2.32 -19.92 -14.77
N SER A 155 -2.17 -20.83 -13.80
CA SER A 155 -1.40 -22.07 -13.87
C SER A 155 -2.31 -23.25 -14.22
#